data_6c7a894deea6d56a927c934a26132c50
#
_entry.id   6c7a894deea6d56a927c934a26132c50
#
_cell.length_a   1.000
_cell.length_b   1.000
_cell.length_c   1.000
_cell.angle_alpha   90.00
_cell.angle_beta   90.00
_cell.angle_gamma   90.00
#
_symmetry.space_group_name_H-M   'P 1'
#
loop_
_entity.id
_entity.type
_entity.pdbx_description
1 polymer ?
#
loop_
_entity_poly.entity_id
_entity_poly.type
_entity_poly.pdbx_seq_one_letter_code
_entity_poly.pdbx_strand_id
1 'polypeptide(L)'
;MGKIKYWLIAGFIILLAIVYTAISDRYSTLSRLKSAGENGDVEAQYALGLMYLYGEILDVDYQQAKIWYEKAATQNDPRAQVKLGLMYANGLGVNQDYQQAKSWYEKASVQNDVDAQFLLGEMYNDGLGVGQDYQQAKMWYEKAAAQNDERAQVNLAVLYAKGNGVEQDYRQAKSWYEKAAAQNSPDAQFAIGILYANANGVEQDYQQAKDWYEKAAEQNFANAQFNLGMFYYKGEGVNQNFQQAREWFEKAASQNQLNAQYNLGQIYYYGQGVTQSYRKAKEWFEKAAGEGHVDAQYNLGVIYENGEGVGQDFHQARAWYEKAASQNDAQAQFDLGVMNELGQGGSINLKQARTWFGLACNNGHKE
;
A
#
# COMPACT_ATOMS: atom_id res chain seq x y z
N MET A 1 22.64 -10.23 53.50
CA MET A 1 22.88 -10.51 52.06
C MET A 1 22.39 -11.91 51.58
N GLY A 2 22.17 -12.89 52.45
CA GLY A 2 21.73 -14.24 52.04
C GLY A 2 20.26 -14.38 51.57
N LYS A 3 19.32 -13.68 52.21
CA LYS A 3 17.88 -13.82 51.94
C LYS A 3 17.43 -13.30 50.55
N ILE A 4 18.03 -12.22 50.04
CA ILE A 4 17.69 -11.64 48.72
C ILE A 4 18.11 -12.57 47.57
N LYS A 5 19.24 -13.26 47.71
CA LYS A 5 19.67 -14.24 46.69
C LYS A 5 18.71 -15.44 46.57
N TYR A 6 18.14 -15.90 47.71
CA TYR A 6 17.19 -17.01 47.70
C TYR A 6 15.87 -16.65 46.99
N TRP A 7 15.36 -15.42 47.17
CA TRP A 7 14.13 -14.97 46.49
C TRP A 7 14.31 -14.76 45.00
N LEU A 8 15.49 -14.29 44.55
CA LEU A 8 15.80 -14.15 43.11
C LEU A 8 15.92 -15.52 42.42
N ILE A 9 16.55 -16.50 43.10
CA ILE A 9 16.68 -17.87 42.58
C ILE A 9 15.31 -18.55 42.54
N ALA A 10 14.50 -18.41 43.59
CA ALA A 10 13.14 -18.97 43.62
C ALA A 10 12.23 -18.36 42.51
N GLY A 11 12.29 -17.02 42.32
CA GLY A 11 11.55 -16.34 41.23
C GLY A 11 11.97 -16.83 39.83
N PHE A 12 13.27 -17.03 39.61
CA PHE A 12 13.79 -17.57 38.36
C PHE A 12 13.37 -19.02 38.09
N ILE A 13 13.35 -19.89 39.13
CA ILE A 13 12.88 -21.26 39.02
C ILE A 13 11.37 -21.32 38.71
N ILE A 14 10.56 -20.45 39.33
CA ILE A 14 9.12 -20.37 39.06
C ILE A 14 8.89 -19.87 37.60
N LEU A 15 9.63 -18.88 37.14
CA LEU A 15 9.55 -18.40 35.74
C LEU A 15 9.93 -19.50 34.75
N LEU A 16 11.02 -20.24 35.03
CA LEU A 16 11.44 -21.39 34.22
C LEU A 16 10.40 -22.52 34.24
N ALA A 17 9.74 -22.79 35.36
CA ALA A 17 8.68 -23.80 35.45
C ALA A 17 7.44 -23.36 34.64
N ILE A 18 7.04 -22.08 34.68
CA ILE A 18 5.92 -21.54 33.88
C ILE A 18 6.24 -21.63 32.38
N VAL A 19 7.45 -21.23 31.98
CA VAL A 19 7.91 -21.35 30.59
C VAL A 19 7.96 -22.81 30.14
N TYR A 20 8.47 -23.69 30.99
CA TYR A 20 8.54 -25.13 30.69
C TYR A 20 7.15 -25.76 30.55
N THR A 21 6.19 -25.45 31.44
CA THR A 21 4.80 -25.93 31.31
C THR A 21 4.13 -25.42 30.04
N ALA A 22 4.28 -24.12 29.73
CA ALA A 22 3.73 -23.55 28.51
C ALA A 22 4.31 -24.21 27.24
N ILE A 23 5.62 -24.50 27.24
CA ILE A 23 6.29 -25.20 26.15
C ILE A 23 5.80 -26.67 26.08
N SER A 24 5.74 -27.36 27.24
CA SER A 24 5.25 -28.74 27.30
C SER A 24 3.82 -28.89 26.80
N ASP A 25 2.94 -27.97 27.18
CA ASP A 25 1.55 -27.94 26.70
C ASP A 25 1.45 -27.71 25.19
N ARG A 26 2.30 -26.81 24.63
CA ARG A 26 2.39 -26.62 23.20
C ARG A 26 2.85 -27.91 22.46
N TYR A 27 3.88 -28.56 22.95
CA TYR A 27 4.35 -29.79 22.33
C TYR A 27 3.33 -30.94 22.46
N SER A 28 2.62 -31.06 23.58
CA SER A 28 1.56 -32.04 23.75
C SER A 28 0.40 -31.82 22.78
N THR A 29 0.01 -30.57 22.59
CA THR A 29 -1.02 -30.17 21.63
C THR A 29 -0.60 -30.47 20.19
N LEU A 30 0.65 -30.13 19.82
CA LEU A 30 1.19 -30.43 18.49
C LEU A 30 1.23 -31.96 18.22
N SER A 31 1.64 -32.76 19.22
CA SER A 31 1.67 -34.24 19.10
C SER A 31 0.26 -34.79 18.87
N ARG A 32 -0.75 -34.27 19.60
CA ARG A 32 -2.16 -34.68 19.42
C ARG A 32 -2.67 -34.29 18.02
N LEU A 33 -2.38 -33.05 17.57
CA LEU A 33 -2.76 -32.60 16.23
C LEU A 33 -2.11 -33.44 15.13
N LYS A 34 -0.83 -33.79 15.27
CA LYS A 34 -0.15 -34.67 14.31
C LYS A 34 -0.81 -36.05 14.26
N SER A 35 -1.07 -36.66 15.42
CA SER A 35 -1.76 -37.93 15.48
C SER A 35 -3.17 -37.88 14.89
N ALA A 36 -3.94 -36.84 15.19
CA ALA A 36 -5.28 -36.67 14.63
C ALA A 36 -5.24 -36.46 13.10
N GLY A 37 -4.32 -35.63 12.61
CA GLY A 37 -4.15 -35.37 11.17
C GLY A 37 -3.68 -36.62 10.41
N GLU A 38 -2.81 -37.44 10.99
CA GLU A 38 -2.39 -38.75 10.44
C GLU A 38 -3.56 -39.72 10.37
N ASN A 39 -4.47 -39.68 11.35
CA ASN A 39 -5.69 -40.48 11.40
C ASN A 39 -6.83 -39.93 10.51
N GLY A 40 -6.59 -38.89 9.74
CA GLY A 40 -7.53 -38.36 8.74
C GLY A 40 -8.42 -37.21 9.23
N ASP A 41 -8.19 -36.67 10.42
CA ASP A 41 -8.93 -35.52 10.90
C ASP A 41 -8.61 -34.27 10.04
N VAL A 42 -9.62 -33.75 9.33
CA VAL A 42 -9.49 -32.66 8.37
C VAL A 42 -9.11 -31.34 9.06
N GLU A 43 -9.71 -31.07 10.22
CA GLU A 43 -9.39 -29.86 11.00
C GLU A 43 -7.94 -29.87 11.48
N ALA A 44 -7.47 -31.03 11.98
CA ALA A 44 -6.08 -31.17 12.39
C ALA A 44 -5.11 -31.02 11.20
N GLN A 45 -5.46 -31.59 10.03
CA GLN A 45 -4.67 -31.43 8.81
C GLN A 45 -4.57 -29.98 8.37
N TYR A 46 -5.69 -29.25 8.34
CA TYR A 46 -5.70 -27.83 8.00
C TYR A 46 -4.89 -26.99 9.01
N ALA A 47 -5.07 -27.24 10.31
CA ALA A 47 -4.34 -26.56 11.36
C ALA A 47 -2.82 -26.81 11.28
N LEU A 48 -2.40 -28.05 11.00
CA LEU A 48 -0.98 -28.37 10.78
C LEU A 48 -0.42 -27.63 9.56
N GLY A 49 -1.20 -27.55 8.48
CA GLY A 49 -0.84 -26.76 7.30
C GLY A 49 -0.59 -25.29 7.66
N LEU A 50 -1.46 -24.68 8.47
CA LEU A 50 -1.27 -23.30 8.97
C LEU A 50 -0.02 -23.13 9.82
N MET A 51 0.22 -24.07 10.76
CA MET A 51 1.39 -24.04 11.64
C MET A 51 2.71 -24.08 10.86
N TYR A 52 2.81 -24.92 9.84
CA TYR A 52 3.99 -24.97 8.96
C TYR A 52 4.09 -23.79 8.02
N LEU A 53 2.96 -23.20 7.59
CA LEU A 53 2.94 -22.05 6.70
C LEU A 53 3.44 -20.78 7.39
N TYR A 54 3.00 -20.52 8.63
CA TYR A 54 3.27 -19.27 9.36
C TYR A 54 4.36 -19.39 10.42
N GLY A 55 4.77 -20.58 10.79
CA GLY A 55 5.85 -20.78 11.77
C GLY A 55 5.47 -20.46 13.22
N GLU A 56 4.19 -20.59 13.60
CA GLU A 56 3.74 -20.18 14.95
C GLU A 56 4.27 -21.04 16.10
N ILE A 57 4.45 -22.33 15.87
CA ILE A 57 4.95 -23.32 16.86
C ILE A 57 6.11 -24.14 16.27
N LEU A 58 6.13 -24.25 14.97
CA LEU A 58 7.13 -24.96 14.17
C LEU A 58 7.88 -23.95 13.32
N ASP A 59 9.07 -24.29 12.87
CA ASP A 59 9.74 -23.49 11.84
C ASP A 59 8.90 -23.50 10.55
N VAL A 60 8.96 -22.39 9.80
CA VAL A 60 8.28 -22.31 8.51
C VAL A 60 8.80 -23.40 7.59
N ASP A 61 7.89 -24.25 7.14
CA ASP A 61 8.16 -25.32 6.17
C ASP A 61 7.01 -25.44 5.17
N TYR A 62 7.16 -24.76 4.05
CA TYR A 62 6.15 -24.73 2.99
C TYR A 62 5.90 -26.11 2.37
N GLN A 63 6.88 -27.03 2.35
CA GLN A 63 6.69 -28.38 1.85
C GLN A 63 5.78 -29.18 2.79
N GLN A 64 6.01 -29.09 4.09
CA GLN A 64 5.13 -29.72 5.08
C GLN A 64 3.74 -29.09 5.07
N ALA A 65 3.63 -27.77 4.96
CA ALA A 65 2.35 -27.08 4.83
C ALA A 65 1.55 -27.62 3.64
N LYS A 66 2.19 -27.76 2.47
CA LYS A 66 1.59 -28.32 1.27
C LYS A 66 1.07 -29.74 1.50
N ILE A 67 1.89 -30.62 2.08
CA ILE A 67 1.50 -32.03 2.36
C ILE A 67 0.23 -32.09 3.20
N TRP A 68 0.16 -31.28 4.25
CA TRP A 68 -1.00 -31.27 5.13
C TRP A 68 -2.24 -30.67 4.46
N TYR A 69 -2.08 -29.59 3.69
CA TYR A 69 -3.20 -29.04 2.91
C TYR A 69 -3.66 -30.02 1.82
N GLU A 70 -2.77 -30.75 1.16
CA GLU A 70 -3.16 -31.78 0.19
C GLU A 70 -4.02 -32.87 0.82
N LYS A 71 -3.67 -33.33 2.04
CA LYS A 71 -4.47 -34.30 2.76
C LYS A 71 -5.88 -33.76 3.07
N ALA A 72 -5.99 -32.53 3.57
CA ALA A 72 -7.29 -31.91 3.85
C ALA A 72 -8.08 -31.64 2.56
N ALA A 73 -7.43 -31.12 1.50
CA ALA A 73 -8.06 -30.82 0.23
C ALA A 73 -8.57 -32.07 -0.50
N THR A 74 -7.91 -33.23 -0.36
CA THR A 74 -8.41 -34.51 -0.89
C THR A 74 -9.67 -35.00 -0.19
N GLN A 75 -9.91 -34.51 1.03
CA GLN A 75 -11.16 -34.71 1.76
C GLN A 75 -12.17 -33.58 1.49
N ASN A 76 -11.91 -32.80 0.45
CA ASN A 76 -12.75 -31.73 -0.04
C ASN A 76 -12.89 -30.51 0.90
N ASP A 77 -11.91 -30.23 1.77
CA ASP A 77 -11.87 -29.01 2.59
C ASP A 77 -11.60 -27.78 1.71
N PRO A 78 -12.56 -26.84 1.58
CA PRO A 78 -12.40 -25.69 0.69
C PRO A 78 -11.31 -24.72 1.17
N ARG A 79 -11.10 -24.60 2.48
CA ARG A 79 -10.06 -23.72 3.06
C ARG A 79 -8.67 -24.23 2.67
N ALA A 80 -8.45 -25.56 2.73
CA ALA A 80 -7.20 -26.18 2.31
C ALA A 80 -7.00 -26.07 0.80
N GLN A 81 -8.06 -26.18 0.00
CA GLN A 81 -8.01 -25.93 -1.45
C GLN A 81 -7.59 -24.50 -1.76
N VAL A 82 -8.15 -23.51 -1.07
CA VAL A 82 -7.73 -22.08 -1.21
C VAL A 82 -6.26 -21.91 -0.82
N LYS A 83 -5.81 -22.48 0.30
CA LYS A 83 -4.40 -22.38 0.72
C LYS A 83 -3.43 -23.02 -0.29
N LEU A 84 -3.78 -24.18 -0.87
CA LEU A 84 -3.00 -24.75 -1.96
C LEU A 84 -2.95 -23.83 -3.18
N GLY A 85 -4.08 -23.26 -3.56
CA GLY A 85 -4.13 -22.28 -4.64
C GLY A 85 -3.20 -21.09 -4.38
N LEU A 86 -3.23 -20.53 -3.18
CA LEU A 86 -2.32 -19.44 -2.76
C LEU A 86 -0.85 -19.88 -2.77
N MET A 87 -0.53 -21.11 -2.36
CA MET A 87 0.84 -21.63 -2.42
C MET A 87 1.35 -21.71 -3.86
N TYR A 88 0.53 -22.19 -4.80
CA TYR A 88 0.89 -22.22 -6.22
C TYR A 88 0.95 -20.80 -6.83
N ALA A 89 0.04 -19.89 -6.46
CA ALA A 89 0.05 -18.52 -6.96
C ALA A 89 1.31 -17.74 -6.53
N ASN A 90 1.84 -18.02 -5.33
CA ASN A 90 2.99 -17.31 -4.78
C ASN A 90 4.31 -18.11 -4.84
N GLY A 91 4.32 -19.34 -5.33
CA GLY A 91 5.52 -20.19 -5.37
C GLY A 91 6.00 -20.62 -3.98
N LEU A 92 5.10 -20.79 -3.01
CA LEU A 92 5.45 -21.18 -1.63
C LEU A 92 5.61 -22.71 -1.53
N GLY A 93 6.85 -23.19 -1.44
CA GLY A 93 7.15 -24.61 -1.41
C GLY A 93 6.86 -25.36 -2.73
N VAL A 94 6.55 -24.65 -3.79
CA VAL A 94 6.32 -25.15 -5.15
C VAL A 94 6.82 -24.12 -6.16
N ASN A 95 7.00 -24.49 -7.40
CA ASN A 95 7.15 -23.51 -8.46
C ASN A 95 5.83 -22.72 -8.63
N GLN A 96 5.95 -21.41 -8.86
CA GLN A 96 4.77 -20.59 -9.13
C GLN A 96 4.02 -21.12 -10.35
N ASP A 97 2.72 -21.35 -10.18
CA ASP A 97 1.84 -21.87 -11.24
C ASP A 97 0.41 -21.36 -11.05
N TYR A 98 0.05 -20.32 -11.77
CA TYR A 98 -1.29 -19.73 -11.71
C TYR A 98 -2.39 -20.65 -12.26
N GLN A 99 -2.08 -21.59 -13.18
CA GLN A 99 -3.06 -22.55 -13.67
C GLN A 99 -3.44 -23.57 -12.59
N GLN A 100 -2.45 -24.04 -11.83
CA GLN A 100 -2.68 -24.88 -10.66
C GLN A 100 -3.46 -24.11 -9.59
N ALA A 101 -3.08 -22.85 -9.32
CA ALA A 101 -3.80 -22.01 -8.39
C ALA A 101 -5.28 -21.88 -8.76
N LYS A 102 -5.57 -21.56 -10.03
CA LYS A 102 -6.94 -21.49 -10.57
C LYS A 102 -7.72 -22.79 -10.35
N SER A 103 -7.12 -23.92 -10.69
CA SER A 103 -7.76 -25.23 -10.51
C SER A 103 -8.18 -25.49 -9.07
N TRP A 104 -7.35 -25.09 -8.10
CA TRP A 104 -7.67 -25.22 -6.70
C TRP A 104 -8.76 -24.24 -6.25
N TYR A 105 -8.72 -22.99 -6.68
CA TYR A 105 -9.79 -22.02 -6.40
C TYR A 105 -11.11 -22.45 -7.02
N GLU A 106 -11.12 -23.00 -8.23
CA GLU A 106 -12.34 -23.53 -8.86
C GLU A 106 -12.97 -24.66 -8.04
N LYS A 107 -12.17 -25.58 -7.49
CA LYS A 107 -12.68 -26.64 -6.60
C LYS A 107 -13.33 -26.08 -5.35
N ALA A 108 -12.70 -25.09 -4.69
CA ALA A 108 -13.25 -24.45 -3.51
C ALA A 108 -14.51 -23.61 -3.85
N SER A 109 -14.51 -22.92 -4.98
CA SER A 109 -15.64 -22.06 -5.39
C SER A 109 -16.92 -22.85 -5.70
N VAL A 110 -16.81 -24.11 -6.13
CA VAL A 110 -17.98 -25.00 -6.29
C VAL A 110 -18.67 -25.26 -4.95
N GLN A 111 -17.93 -25.18 -3.85
CA GLN A 111 -18.45 -25.30 -2.49
C GLN A 111 -18.89 -23.94 -1.91
N ASN A 112 -19.02 -22.94 -2.79
CA ASN A 112 -19.41 -21.57 -2.42
C ASN A 112 -18.41 -20.87 -1.47
N ASP A 113 -17.14 -21.27 -1.47
CA ASP A 113 -16.11 -20.60 -0.69
C ASP A 113 -15.87 -19.17 -1.18
N VAL A 114 -15.97 -18.23 -0.26
CA VAL A 114 -15.94 -16.79 -0.57
C VAL A 114 -14.56 -16.32 -1.00
N ASP A 115 -13.51 -16.81 -0.35
CA ASP A 115 -12.13 -16.47 -0.68
C ASP A 115 -11.76 -16.98 -2.07
N ALA A 116 -12.17 -18.22 -2.40
CA ALA A 116 -11.95 -18.78 -3.72
C ALA A 116 -12.66 -17.97 -4.83
N GLN A 117 -13.90 -17.53 -4.59
CA GLN A 117 -14.62 -16.69 -5.54
C GLN A 117 -13.93 -15.33 -5.72
N PHE A 118 -13.51 -14.70 -4.63
CA PHE A 118 -12.76 -13.45 -4.68
C PHE A 118 -11.44 -13.61 -5.48
N LEU A 119 -10.64 -14.64 -5.16
CA LEU A 119 -9.35 -14.89 -5.81
C LEU A 119 -9.48 -15.24 -7.30
N LEU A 120 -10.55 -15.94 -7.71
CA LEU A 120 -10.86 -16.13 -9.13
C LEU A 120 -11.18 -14.80 -9.81
N GLY A 121 -11.91 -13.92 -9.13
CA GLY A 121 -12.15 -12.56 -9.60
C GLY A 121 -10.84 -11.78 -9.83
N GLU A 122 -9.91 -11.84 -8.90
CA GLU A 122 -8.58 -11.24 -9.01
C GLU A 122 -7.79 -11.81 -10.20
N MET A 123 -7.79 -13.14 -10.37
CA MET A 123 -7.08 -13.78 -11.47
C MET A 123 -7.56 -13.28 -12.84
N TYR A 124 -8.87 -13.15 -13.02
CA TYR A 124 -9.43 -12.61 -14.27
C TYR A 124 -9.26 -11.10 -14.40
N ASN A 125 -9.30 -10.35 -13.30
CA ASN A 125 -9.06 -8.90 -13.29
C ASN A 125 -7.63 -8.56 -13.72
N ASP A 126 -6.65 -9.33 -13.24
CA ASP A 126 -5.23 -9.04 -13.45
C ASP A 126 -4.61 -9.89 -14.60
N GLY A 127 -5.33 -10.87 -15.13
CA GLY A 127 -4.83 -11.77 -16.17
C GLY A 127 -3.80 -12.78 -15.65
N LEU A 128 -3.91 -13.19 -14.38
CA LEU A 128 -2.96 -14.10 -13.74
C LEU A 128 -3.27 -15.56 -14.12
N GLY A 129 -2.43 -16.18 -14.95
CA GLY A 129 -2.65 -17.53 -15.46
C GLY A 129 -3.85 -17.69 -16.38
N VAL A 130 -4.53 -16.60 -16.72
CA VAL A 130 -5.64 -16.52 -17.68
C VAL A 130 -5.50 -15.24 -18.48
N GLY A 131 -6.17 -15.11 -19.60
CA GLY A 131 -6.33 -13.80 -20.24
C GLY A 131 -7.12 -12.86 -19.34
N GLN A 132 -6.72 -11.58 -19.27
CA GLN A 132 -7.50 -10.57 -18.55
C GLN A 132 -8.93 -10.51 -19.09
N ASP A 133 -9.91 -10.65 -18.21
CA ASP A 133 -11.33 -10.64 -18.55
C ASP A 133 -12.14 -10.02 -17.41
N TYR A 134 -12.44 -8.74 -17.53
CA TYR A 134 -13.20 -8.00 -16.53
C TYR A 134 -14.65 -8.45 -16.38
N GLN A 135 -15.25 -9.08 -17.39
CA GLN A 135 -16.61 -9.63 -17.26
C GLN A 135 -16.60 -10.88 -16.40
N GLN A 136 -15.60 -11.76 -16.59
CA GLN A 136 -15.39 -12.90 -15.69
C GLN A 136 -15.04 -12.43 -14.27
N ALA A 137 -14.17 -11.43 -14.13
CA ALA A 137 -13.85 -10.85 -12.84
C ALA A 137 -15.10 -10.34 -12.11
N LYS A 138 -15.94 -9.56 -12.82
CA LYS A 138 -17.23 -9.08 -12.28
C LYS A 138 -18.11 -10.22 -11.80
N MET A 139 -18.29 -11.25 -12.61
CA MET A 139 -19.13 -12.42 -12.25
C MET A 139 -18.64 -13.08 -10.95
N TRP A 140 -17.34 -13.23 -10.77
CA TRP A 140 -16.77 -13.83 -9.58
C TRP A 140 -16.86 -12.90 -8.38
N TYR A 141 -16.58 -11.61 -8.54
CA TYR A 141 -16.78 -10.63 -7.48
C TYR A 141 -18.26 -10.51 -7.07
N GLU A 142 -19.21 -10.59 -7.99
CA GLU A 142 -20.65 -10.61 -7.66
C GLU A 142 -21.02 -11.78 -6.75
N LYS A 143 -20.45 -12.98 -7.00
CA LYS A 143 -20.68 -14.15 -6.14
C LYS A 143 -20.11 -13.94 -4.74
N ALA A 144 -18.89 -13.45 -4.60
CA ALA A 144 -18.28 -13.17 -3.31
C ALA A 144 -19.00 -12.00 -2.58
N ALA A 145 -19.34 -10.94 -3.30
CA ALA A 145 -20.05 -9.78 -2.75
C ALA A 145 -21.49 -10.14 -2.29
N ALA A 146 -22.14 -11.12 -2.94
CA ALA A 146 -23.43 -11.64 -2.48
C ALA A 146 -23.34 -12.36 -1.12
N GLN A 147 -22.14 -12.82 -0.76
CA GLN A 147 -21.82 -13.36 0.56
C GLN A 147 -21.26 -12.28 1.51
N ASN A 148 -21.44 -11.03 1.15
CA ASN A 148 -20.98 -9.86 1.90
C ASN A 148 -19.44 -9.72 2.02
N ASP A 149 -18.66 -10.25 1.07
CA ASP A 149 -17.22 -10.02 1.02
C ASP A 149 -16.93 -8.55 0.68
N GLU A 150 -16.30 -7.87 1.61
CA GLU A 150 -16.00 -6.43 1.51
C GLU A 150 -15.02 -6.14 0.37
N ARG A 151 -14.01 -7.00 0.16
CA ARG A 151 -12.99 -6.84 -0.89
C ARG A 151 -13.64 -6.91 -2.28
N ALA A 152 -14.54 -7.89 -2.46
CA ALA A 152 -15.29 -8.05 -3.70
C ALA A 152 -16.24 -6.87 -3.96
N GLN A 153 -16.86 -6.31 -2.92
CA GLN A 153 -17.70 -5.11 -3.04
C GLN A 153 -16.86 -3.90 -3.50
N VAL A 154 -15.67 -3.71 -2.93
CA VAL A 154 -14.73 -2.66 -3.35
C VAL A 154 -14.32 -2.85 -4.81
N ASN A 155 -13.92 -4.08 -5.20
CA ASN A 155 -13.48 -4.35 -6.57
C ASN A 155 -14.61 -4.21 -7.60
N LEU A 156 -15.83 -4.60 -7.27
CA LEU A 156 -17.00 -4.31 -8.12
C LEU A 156 -17.20 -2.81 -8.31
N ALA A 157 -17.10 -2.05 -7.23
CA ALA A 157 -17.20 -0.59 -7.31
C ALA A 157 -16.12 0.00 -8.22
N VAL A 158 -14.88 -0.51 -8.14
CA VAL A 158 -13.78 -0.09 -9.04
C VAL A 158 -14.08 -0.43 -10.50
N LEU A 159 -14.63 -1.62 -10.80
CA LEU A 159 -15.01 -1.98 -12.17
C LEU A 159 -16.03 -1.00 -12.73
N TYR A 160 -17.09 -0.68 -11.99
CA TYR A 160 -18.08 0.31 -12.41
C TYR A 160 -17.52 1.73 -12.50
N ALA A 161 -16.66 2.15 -11.57
CA ALA A 161 -16.06 3.49 -11.59
C ALA A 161 -15.13 3.70 -12.80
N LYS A 162 -14.45 2.64 -13.25
CA LYS A 162 -13.53 2.70 -14.40
C LYS A 162 -14.17 2.31 -15.74
N GLY A 163 -15.34 1.67 -15.75
CA GLY A 163 -15.94 1.09 -16.95
C GLY A 163 -15.22 -0.17 -17.44
N ASN A 164 -14.55 -0.90 -16.55
CA ASN A 164 -13.82 -2.11 -16.92
C ASN A 164 -14.79 -3.31 -17.03
N GLY A 165 -15.00 -3.84 -18.24
CA GLY A 165 -15.95 -4.93 -18.51
C GLY A 165 -17.42 -4.58 -18.32
N VAL A 166 -17.72 -3.34 -18.02
CA VAL A 166 -19.07 -2.78 -17.85
C VAL A 166 -19.09 -1.35 -18.38
N GLU A 167 -20.26 -0.78 -18.64
CA GLU A 167 -20.39 0.65 -18.83
C GLU A 167 -20.00 1.41 -17.55
N GLN A 168 -19.26 2.50 -17.67
CA GLN A 168 -18.88 3.32 -16.53
C GLN A 168 -20.11 3.88 -15.83
N ASP A 169 -20.26 3.58 -14.56
CA ASP A 169 -21.39 4.03 -13.74
C ASP A 169 -20.93 4.34 -12.30
N TYR A 170 -20.70 5.60 -12.02
CA TYR A 170 -20.33 6.06 -10.68
C TYR A 170 -21.45 5.89 -9.63
N ARG A 171 -22.71 5.83 -10.03
CA ARG A 171 -23.83 5.59 -9.08
C ARG A 171 -23.82 4.14 -8.62
N GLN A 172 -23.60 3.21 -9.55
CA GLN A 172 -23.41 1.81 -9.22
C GLN A 172 -22.13 1.62 -8.37
N ALA A 173 -21.04 2.27 -8.76
CA ALA A 173 -19.80 2.24 -7.97
C ALA A 173 -20.04 2.73 -6.54
N LYS A 174 -20.71 3.87 -6.36
CA LYS A 174 -21.07 4.40 -5.04
C LYS A 174 -21.87 3.42 -4.21
N SER A 175 -22.89 2.78 -4.81
CA SER A 175 -23.73 1.79 -4.12
C SER A 175 -22.92 0.61 -3.57
N TRP A 176 -21.94 0.14 -4.34
CA TRP A 176 -21.04 -0.94 -3.90
C TRP A 176 -20.04 -0.46 -2.84
N TYR A 177 -19.47 0.73 -3.01
CA TYR A 177 -18.62 1.33 -1.96
C TYR A 177 -19.39 1.54 -0.64
N GLU A 178 -20.66 1.96 -0.70
CA GLU A 178 -21.48 2.13 0.51
C GLU A 178 -21.68 0.82 1.27
N LYS A 179 -21.85 -0.31 0.57
CA LYS A 179 -21.92 -1.64 1.20
C LYS A 179 -20.62 -2.00 1.90
N ALA A 180 -19.46 -1.79 1.25
CA ALA A 180 -18.16 -2.04 1.85
C ALA A 180 -17.86 -1.06 3.00
N ALA A 181 -18.21 0.21 2.86
CA ALA A 181 -18.04 1.21 3.91
C ALA A 181 -18.91 0.93 5.15
N ALA A 182 -20.07 0.29 4.98
CA ALA A 182 -20.91 -0.17 6.10
C ALA A 182 -20.21 -1.28 6.91
N GLN A 183 -19.24 -1.99 6.32
CA GLN A 183 -18.35 -2.95 6.98
C GLN A 183 -17.07 -2.29 7.51
N ASN A 184 -17.02 -0.97 7.52
CA ASN A 184 -15.90 -0.15 7.98
C ASN A 184 -14.65 -0.20 7.08
N SER A 185 -14.79 -0.51 5.77
CA SER A 185 -13.70 -0.50 4.80
C SER A 185 -13.11 0.91 4.62
N PRO A 186 -11.82 1.15 4.93
CA PRO A 186 -11.21 2.46 4.72
C PRO A 186 -11.03 2.78 3.24
N ASP A 187 -10.80 1.79 2.39
CA ASP A 187 -10.70 1.96 0.93
C ASP A 187 -12.02 2.46 0.35
N ALA A 188 -13.15 1.85 0.76
CA ALA A 188 -14.46 2.26 0.31
C ALA A 188 -14.85 3.65 0.83
N GLN A 189 -14.57 3.94 2.10
CA GLN A 189 -14.79 5.26 2.69
C GLN A 189 -14.00 6.34 1.94
N PHE A 190 -12.73 6.08 1.68
CA PHE A 190 -11.89 6.98 0.90
C PHE A 190 -12.41 7.17 -0.53
N ALA A 191 -12.82 6.09 -1.20
CA ALA A 191 -13.37 6.15 -2.55
C ALA A 191 -14.68 6.98 -2.62
N ILE A 192 -15.56 6.83 -1.63
CA ILE A 192 -16.78 7.67 -1.55
C ILE A 192 -16.41 9.15 -1.39
N GLY A 193 -15.41 9.45 -0.55
CA GLY A 193 -14.88 10.81 -0.41
C GLY A 193 -14.42 11.40 -1.75
N ILE A 194 -13.71 10.60 -2.58
CA ILE A 194 -13.31 11.00 -3.94
C ILE A 194 -14.52 11.28 -4.83
N LEU A 195 -15.57 10.45 -4.77
CA LEU A 195 -16.76 10.66 -5.58
C LEU A 195 -17.41 12.02 -5.29
N TYR A 196 -17.56 12.38 -4.01
CA TYR A 196 -18.10 13.68 -3.62
C TYR A 196 -17.17 14.86 -3.94
N ALA A 197 -15.86 14.72 -3.75
CA ALA A 197 -14.90 15.75 -4.05
C ALA A 197 -14.86 16.10 -5.55
N ASN A 198 -15.05 15.12 -6.44
CA ASN A 198 -14.92 15.26 -7.89
C ASN A 198 -16.25 15.32 -8.66
N ALA A 199 -17.40 15.35 -7.97
CA ALA A 199 -18.72 15.30 -8.62
C ALA A 199 -18.95 14.03 -9.47
N ASN A 200 -18.34 12.92 -9.13
CA ASN A 200 -18.45 11.66 -9.88
C ASN A 200 -19.74 10.92 -9.49
N GLY A 201 -20.78 11.01 -10.32
CA GLY A 201 -22.09 10.37 -10.11
C GLY A 201 -22.92 10.95 -8.96
N VAL A 202 -22.46 12.00 -8.32
CA VAL A 202 -23.11 12.79 -7.27
C VAL A 202 -22.86 14.27 -7.50
N GLU A 203 -23.61 15.15 -6.87
CA GLU A 203 -23.25 16.56 -6.79
C GLU A 203 -21.94 16.73 -5.99
N GLN A 204 -21.12 17.71 -6.38
CA GLN A 204 -19.90 18.01 -5.65
C GLN A 204 -20.25 18.50 -4.23
N ASP A 205 -19.68 17.84 -3.25
CA ASP A 205 -19.90 18.20 -1.85
C ASP A 205 -18.61 17.93 -1.04
N TYR A 206 -17.84 18.98 -0.84
CA TYR A 206 -16.59 18.89 -0.09
C TYR A 206 -16.81 18.58 1.40
N GLN A 207 -17.97 18.92 1.98
CA GLN A 207 -18.27 18.55 3.37
C GLN A 207 -18.49 17.04 3.49
N GLN A 208 -19.29 16.46 2.59
CA GLN A 208 -19.45 15.01 2.52
C GLN A 208 -18.13 14.31 2.23
N ALA A 209 -17.32 14.83 1.31
CA ALA A 209 -16.01 14.28 1.02
C ALA A 209 -15.12 14.27 2.28
N LYS A 210 -15.09 15.38 3.02
CA LYS A 210 -14.36 15.50 4.27
C LYS A 210 -14.80 14.46 5.30
N ASP A 211 -16.11 14.35 5.53
CA ASP A 211 -16.68 13.41 6.52
C ASP A 211 -16.31 11.96 6.20
N TRP A 212 -16.25 11.60 4.91
CA TRP A 212 -15.83 10.28 4.47
C TRP A 212 -14.30 10.08 4.59
N TYR A 213 -13.51 11.10 4.25
CA TYR A 213 -12.07 11.04 4.47
C TYR A 213 -11.72 10.95 5.96
N GLU A 214 -12.45 11.64 6.85
CA GLU A 214 -12.25 11.54 8.31
C GLU A 214 -12.42 10.11 8.80
N LYS A 215 -13.49 9.41 8.38
CA LYS A 215 -13.72 8.00 8.74
C LYS A 215 -12.55 7.09 8.31
N ALA A 216 -12.06 7.25 7.08
CA ALA A 216 -10.91 6.47 6.60
C ALA A 216 -9.61 6.87 7.32
N ALA A 217 -9.40 8.16 7.59
CA ALA A 217 -8.21 8.67 8.25
C ALA A 217 -8.11 8.25 9.72
N GLU A 218 -9.25 8.10 10.43
CA GLU A 218 -9.32 7.54 11.79
C GLU A 218 -8.84 6.09 11.83
N GLN A 219 -8.98 5.36 10.73
CA GLN A 219 -8.43 4.02 10.55
C GLN A 219 -6.96 4.02 10.06
N ASN A 220 -6.29 5.15 10.18
CA ASN A 220 -4.90 5.34 9.76
C ASN A 220 -4.66 5.16 8.25
N PHE A 221 -5.65 5.45 7.40
CA PHE A 221 -5.53 5.36 5.93
C PHE A 221 -4.78 6.57 5.38
N ALA A 222 -3.54 6.38 4.95
CA ALA A 222 -2.60 7.45 4.58
C ALA A 222 -3.14 8.39 3.48
N ASN A 223 -3.81 7.84 2.45
CA ASN A 223 -4.35 8.65 1.37
C ASN A 223 -5.50 9.56 1.83
N ALA A 224 -6.33 9.11 2.76
CA ALA A 224 -7.38 9.94 3.35
C ALA A 224 -6.79 11.03 4.23
N GLN A 225 -5.77 10.73 5.03
CA GLN A 225 -5.04 11.72 5.81
C GLN A 225 -4.40 12.79 4.91
N PHE A 226 -3.80 12.36 3.80
CA PHE A 226 -3.26 13.30 2.81
C PHE A 226 -4.35 14.20 2.22
N ASN A 227 -5.49 13.64 1.79
CA ASN A 227 -6.57 14.44 1.21
C ASN A 227 -7.20 15.41 2.22
N LEU A 228 -7.33 15.03 3.49
CA LEU A 228 -7.72 15.97 4.56
C LEU A 228 -6.69 17.10 4.70
N GLY A 229 -5.40 16.78 4.68
CA GLY A 229 -4.34 17.77 4.66
C GLY A 229 -4.50 18.75 3.50
N MET A 230 -4.81 18.25 2.31
CA MET A 230 -5.06 19.08 1.13
C MET A 230 -6.30 19.97 1.27
N PHE A 231 -7.38 19.47 1.88
CA PHE A 231 -8.59 20.27 2.13
C PHE A 231 -8.29 21.45 3.04
N TYR A 232 -7.57 21.24 4.13
CA TYR A 232 -7.14 22.34 5.01
C TYR A 232 -6.08 23.24 4.37
N TYR A 233 -5.22 22.68 3.52
CA TYR A 233 -4.20 23.45 2.80
C TYR A 233 -4.81 24.41 1.78
N LYS A 234 -5.84 23.97 1.05
CA LYS A 234 -6.52 24.75 0.01
C LYS A 234 -7.72 25.55 0.53
N GLY A 235 -8.34 25.15 1.63
CA GLY A 235 -9.62 25.69 2.11
C GLY A 235 -10.83 25.14 1.33
N GLU A 236 -10.74 23.92 0.80
CA GLU A 236 -11.84 23.24 0.10
C GLU A 236 -12.79 22.60 1.10
N GLY A 237 -14.04 23.08 1.16
CA GLY A 237 -15.07 22.62 2.11
C GLY A 237 -14.80 22.95 3.59
N VAL A 238 -13.69 23.60 3.89
CA VAL A 238 -13.28 24.09 5.21
C VAL A 238 -12.56 25.43 5.09
N ASN A 239 -12.44 26.16 6.19
CA ASN A 239 -11.54 27.31 6.20
C ASN A 239 -10.07 26.86 6.04
N GLN A 240 -9.31 27.54 5.20
CA GLN A 240 -7.89 27.28 5.04
C GLN A 240 -7.18 27.32 6.39
N ASN A 241 -6.40 26.27 6.69
CA ASN A 241 -5.66 26.15 7.93
C ASN A 241 -4.38 25.32 7.72
N PHE A 242 -3.27 26.01 7.52
CA PHE A 242 -1.98 25.37 7.29
C PHE A 242 -1.46 24.55 8.48
N GLN A 243 -1.85 24.90 9.72
CA GLN A 243 -1.47 24.11 10.89
C GLN A 243 -2.17 22.76 10.86
N GLN A 244 -3.48 22.72 10.62
CA GLN A 244 -4.23 21.46 10.48
C GLN A 244 -3.76 20.66 9.27
N ALA A 245 -3.49 21.33 8.14
CA ALA A 245 -2.93 20.69 6.96
C ALA A 245 -1.62 19.96 7.29
N ARG A 246 -0.71 20.64 7.99
CA ARG A 246 0.56 20.07 8.44
C ARG A 246 0.34 18.83 9.32
N GLU A 247 -0.54 18.91 10.31
CA GLU A 247 -0.81 17.79 11.23
C GLU A 247 -1.31 16.55 10.48
N TRP A 248 -2.17 16.73 9.47
CA TRP A 248 -2.63 15.63 8.63
C TRP A 248 -1.53 15.11 7.70
N PHE A 249 -0.74 16.01 7.09
CA PHE A 249 0.40 15.58 6.28
C PHE A 249 1.45 14.84 7.11
N GLU A 250 1.72 15.25 8.36
CA GLU A 250 2.64 14.54 9.26
C GLU A 250 2.17 13.09 9.52
N LYS A 251 0.88 12.88 9.75
CA LYS A 251 0.30 11.53 9.88
C LYS A 251 0.49 10.70 8.60
N ALA A 252 0.13 11.25 7.43
CA ALA A 252 0.30 10.56 6.17
C ALA A 252 1.77 10.28 5.83
N ALA A 253 2.64 11.26 6.05
CA ALA A 253 4.08 11.14 5.81
C ALA A 253 4.77 10.10 6.70
N SER A 254 4.27 9.89 7.93
CA SER A 254 4.76 8.82 8.81
C SER A 254 4.53 7.41 8.24
N GLN A 255 3.62 7.28 7.28
CA GLN A 255 3.32 6.07 6.52
C GLN A 255 3.96 6.07 5.12
N ASN A 256 4.97 6.91 4.90
CA ASN A 256 5.67 7.08 3.63
C ASN A 256 4.79 7.57 2.47
N GLN A 257 3.69 8.30 2.74
CA GLN A 257 2.91 8.94 1.69
C GLN A 257 3.72 10.09 1.07
N LEU A 258 4.17 9.89 -0.18
CA LEU A 258 5.17 10.76 -0.84
C LEU A 258 4.70 12.20 -1.02
N ASN A 259 3.44 12.39 -1.47
CA ASN A 259 2.92 13.73 -1.67
C ASN A 259 2.77 14.49 -0.33
N ALA A 260 2.50 13.79 0.78
CA ALA A 260 2.46 14.41 2.09
C ALA A 260 3.85 14.87 2.55
N GLN A 261 4.89 14.06 2.31
CA GLN A 261 6.28 14.46 2.58
C GLN A 261 6.66 15.69 1.76
N TYR A 262 6.34 15.70 0.46
CA TYR A 262 6.56 16.86 -0.41
C TYR A 262 5.83 18.12 0.11
N ASN A 263 4.55 18.00 0.45
CA ASN A 263 3.78 19.14 0.94
C ASN A 263 4.29 19.68 2.29
N LEU A 264 4.81 18.81 3.17
CA LEU A 264 5.52 19.25 4.37
C LEU A 264 6.77 20.05 4.02
N GLY A 265 7.52 19.61 3.02
CA GLY A 265 8.64 20.38 2.46
C GLY A 265 8.20 21.78 2.03
N GLN A 266 7.12 21.88 1.26
CA GLN A 266 6.55 23.16 0.81
C GLN A 266 6.12 24.06 1.98
N ILE A 267 5.41 23.50 2.98
CA ILE A 267 4.97 24.22 4.18
C ILE A 267 6.17 24.87 4.89
N TYR A 268 7.26 24.13 5.08
CA TYR A 268 8.47 24.68 5.72
C TYR A 268 9.28 25.59 4.80
N TYR A 269 9.27 25.36 3.48
CA TYR A 269 9.96 26.19 2.51
C TYR A 269 9.35 27.60 2.43
N TYR A 270 8.01 27.70 2.41
CA TYR A 270 7.30 28.97 2.34
C TYR A 270 6.91 29.55 3.71
N GLY A 271 7.08 28.83 4.80
CA GLY A 271 6.67 29.28 6.13
C GLY A 271 5.16 29.34 6.31
N GLN A 272 4.40 28.46 5.66
CA GLN A 272 2.94 28.45 5.70
C GLN A 272 2.44 27.89 7.05
N GLY A 273 1.89 28.74 7.91
CA GLY A 273 1.43 28.38 9.25
C GLY A 273 2.53 27.91 10.22
N VAL A 274 3.79 28.04 9.83
CA VAL A 274 4.98 27.75 10.64
C VAL A 274 6.07 28.78 10.33
N THR A 275 7.08 28.85 11.21
CA THR A 275 8.29 29.62 10.88
C THR A 275 9.00 28.96 9.71
N GLN A 276 9.33 29.73 8.68
CA GLN A 276 10.09 29.29 7.52
C GLN A 276 11.38 28.60 7.94
N SER A 277 11.67 27.46 7.31
CA SER A 277 12.89 26.71 7.61
C SER A 277 13.32 25.88 6.39
N TYR A 278 14.22 26.42 5.59
CA TYR A 278 14.82 25.70 4.45
C TYR A 278 15.49 24.39 4.86
N ARG A 279 16.07 24.34 6.07
CA ARG A 279 16.67 23.08 6.59
C ARG A 279 15.61 21.99 6.75
N LYS A 280 14.45 22.31 7.40
CA LYS A 280 13.36 21.35 7.54
C LYS A 280 12.71 21.03 6.20
N ALA A 281 12.58 22.00 5.32
CA ALA A 281 12.09 21.78 3.97
C ALA A 281 12.96 20.78 3.22
N LYS A 282 14.29 20.96 3.27
CA LYS A 282 15.27 20.04 2.69
C LYS A 282 15.11 18.61 3.25
N GLU A 283 15.01 18.47 4.57
CA GLU A 283 14.84 17.15 5.23
C GLU A 283 13.60 16.40 4.71
N TRP A 284 12.49 17.11 4.50
CA TRP A 284 11.27 16.53 3.94
C TRP A 284 11.36 16.26 2.45
N PHE A 285 11.94 17.19 1.67
CA PHE A 285 12.17 16.95 0.25
C PHE A 285 13.14 15.78 0.03
N GLU A 286 14.16 15.59 0.86
CA GLU A 286 15.08 14.44 0.77
C GLU A 286 14.35 13.11 0.94
N LYS A 287 13.40 13.02 1.87
CA LYS A 287 12.57 11.82 2.02
C LYS A 287 11.76 11.52 0.76
N ALA A 288 11.00 12.51 0.27
CA ALA A 288 10.18 12.33 -0.92
C ALA A 288 11.03 12.07 -2.18
N ALA A 289 12.12 12.79 -2.35
CA ALA A 289 13.03 12.66 -3.50
C ALA A 289 13.77 11.33 -3.52
N GLY A 290 14.08 10.75 -2.36
CA GLY A 290 14.69 9.43 -2.21
C GLY A 290 13.81 8.32 -2.78
N GLU A 291 12.50 8.46 -2.68
CA GLU A 291 11.49 7.57 -3.25
C GLU A 291 11.03 7.99 -4.67
N GLY A 292 11.71 8.96 -5.28
CA GLY A 292 11.51 9.32 -6.68
C GLY A 292 10.52 10.45 -6.94
N HIS A 293 10.03 11.20 -5.93
CA HIS A 293 9.13 12.32 -6.17
C HIS A 293 9.82 13.43 -6.97
N VAL A 294 9.33 13.69 -8.18
CA VAL A 294 9.97 14.57 -9.17
C VAL A 294 10.12 16.00 -8.67
N ASP A 295 9.01 16.61 -8.21
CA ASP A 295 9.03 17.99 -7.72
C ASP A 295 9.92 18.16 -6.48
N ALA A 296 10.05 17.12 -5.64
CA ALA A 296 10.95 17.17 -4.49
C ALA A 296 12.42 17.11 -4.93
N GLN A 297 12.74 16.33 -5.96
CA GLN A 297 14.08 16.32 -6.57
C GLN A 297 14.41 17.69 -7.17
N TYR A 298 13.47 18.29 -7.91
CA TYR A 298 13.62 19.63 -8.45
C TYR A 298 13.89 20.66 -7.33
N ASN A 299 13.04 20.69 -6.29
CA ASN A 299 13.19 21.62 -5.19
C ASN A 299 14.50 21.48 -4.40
N LEU A 300 15.03 20.25 -4.31
CA LEU A 300 16.38 20.04 -3.76
C LEU A 300 17.46 20.66 -4.64
N GLY A 301 17.32 20.57 -5.96
CA GLY A 301 18.17 21.28 -6.91
C GLY A 301 18.18 22.77 -6.64
N VAL A 302 17.00 23.39 -6.51
CA VAL A 302 16.83 24.83 -6.19
C VAL A 302 17.48 25.19 -4.86
N ILE A 303 17.25 24.39 -3.81
CA ILE A 303 17.84 24.60 -2.47
C ILE A 303 19.36 24.64 -2.52
N TYR A 304 19.99 23.70 -3.23
CA TYR A 304 21.46 23.68 -3.39
C TYR A 304 21.97 24.76 -4.31
N GLU A 305 21.26 25.10 -5.38
CA GLU A 305 21.61 26.18 -6.28
C GLU A 305 21.62 27.53 -5.57
N ASN A 306 20.62 27.82 -4.75
CA ASN A 306 20.47 29.09 -4.04
C ASN A 306 21.25 29.11 -2.71
N GLY A 307 21.66 27.98 -2.17
CA GLY A 307 22.25 27.89 -0.83
C GLY A 307 21.25 28.12 0.30
N GLU A 308 20.00 27.70 0.11
CA GLU A 308 18.90 27.92 1.07
C GLU A 308 18.95 26.90 2.22
N GLY A 309 19.38 27.35 3.41
CA GLY A 309 19.54 26.49 4.59
C GLY A 309 20.73 25.52 4.52
N VAL A 310 21.49 25.58 3.45
CA VAL A 310 22.75 24.87 3.20
C VAL A 310 23.73 25.81 2.49
N GLY A 311 25.00 25.45 2.40
CA GLY A 311 25.92 26.16 1.50
C GLY A 311 25.52 25.95 0.03
N GLN A 312 25.67 26.99 -0.80
CA GLN A 312 25.46 26.88 -2.25
C GLN A 312 26.38 25.80 -2.83
N ASP A 313 25.80 24.87 -3.59
CA ASP A 313 26.53 23.77 -4.22
C ASP A 313 25.93 23.41 -5.58
N PHE A 314 26.53 23.95 -6.64
CA PHE A 314 26.07 23.69 -8.01
C PHE A 314 26.28 22.24 -8.46
N HIS A 315 27.19 21.45 -7.84
CA HIS A 315 27.34 20.04 -8.16
C HIS A 315 26.16 19.22 -7.61
N GLN A 316 25.74 19.51 -6.36
CA GLN A 316 24.56 18.91 -5.79
C GLN A 316 23.29 19.35 -6.51
N ALA A 317 23.16 20.63 -6.84
CA ALA A 317 22.04 21.14 -7.61
C ALA A 317 21.88 20.38 -8.93
N ARG A 318 22.98 20.28 -9.70
CA ARG A 318 23.00 19.51 -10.96
C ARG A 318 22.56 18.06 -10.77
N ALA A 319 23.11 17.38 -9.78
CA ALA A 319 22.78 15.97 -9.52
C ALA A 319 21.28 15.76 -9.22
N TRP A 320 20.64 16.69 -8.52
CA TRP A 320 19.22 16.62 -8.24
C TRP A 320 18.37 16.98 -9.46
N TYR A 321 18.75 18.01 -10.21
CA TYR A 321 18.08 18.35 -11.47
C TYR A 321 18.19 17.22 -12.50
N GLU A 322 19.33 16.52 -12.59
CA GLU A 322 19.48 15.34 -13.47
C GLU A 322 18.50 14.22 -13.12
N LYS A 323 18.25 13.98 -11.83
CA LYS A 323 17.22 13.02 -11.40
C LYS A 323 15.82 13.43 -11.84
N ALA A 324 15.42 14.69 -11.59
CA ALA A 324 14.12 15.18 -12.01
C ALA A 324 13.98 15.20 -13.55
N ALA A 325 15.02 15.67 -14.26
CA ALA A 325 15.06 15.72 -15.72
C ALA A 325 14.96 14.34 -16.37
N SER A 326 15.52 13.29 -15.74
CA SER A 326 15.41 11.91 -16.20
C SER A 326 13.96 11.39 -16.16
N GLN A 327 13.10 12.02 -15.38
CA GLN A 327 11.67 11.77 -15.27
C GLN A 327 10.84 12.76 -16.13
N ASN A 328 11.49 13.44 -17.08
CA ASN A 328 10.92 14.40 -18.01
C ASN A 328 10.42 15.71 -17.36
N ASP A 329 10.94 16.09 -16.18
CA ASP A 329 10.65 17.41 -15.61
C ASP A 329 11.25 18.51 -16.51
N ALA A 330 10.36 19.29 -17.13
CA ALA A 330 10.74 20.28 -18.13
C ALA A 330 11.52 21.44 -17.52
N GLN A 331 11.23 21.81 -16.26
CA GLN A 331 11.94 22.89 -15.59
C GLN A 331 13.34 22.48 -15.21
N ALA A 332 13.53 21.27 -14.66
CA ALA A 332 14.86 20.73 -14.36
C ALA A 332 15.73 20.58 -15.64
N GLN A 333 15.11 20.19 -16.77
CA GLN A 333 15.80 20.14 -18.06
C GLN A 333 16.25 21.52 -18.51
N PHE A 334 15.40 22.53 -18.35
CA PHE A 334 15.75 23.92 -18.67
C PHE A 334 16.92 24.41 -17.80
N ASP A 335 16.84 24.21 -16.47
CA ASP A 335 17.88 24.65 -15.54
C ASP A 335 19.21 23.95 -15.78
N LEU A 336 19.20 22.66 -16.15
CA LEU A 336 20.39 21.94 -16.63
C LEU A 336 20.96 22.56 -17.91
N GLY A 337 20.12 23.03 -18.82
CA GLY A 337 20.53 23.80 -19.99
C GLY A 337 21.31 25.07 -19.60
N VAL A 338 20.74 25.85 -18.70
CA VAL A 338 21.38 27.07 -18.14
C VAL A 338 22.69 26.74 -17.42
N MET A 339 22.70 25.71 -16.57
CA MET A 339 23.92 25.29 -15.86
C MET A 339 25.05 24.86 -16.82
N ASN A 340 24.72 24.21 -17.93
CA ASN A 340 25.70 23.85 -18.96
C ASN A 340 26.20 25.08 -19.76
N GLU A 341 25.36 26.08 -19.99
CA GLU A 341 25.73 27.32 -20.65
C GLU A 341 26.66 28.17 -19.79
N LEU A 342 26.36 28.26 -18.47
CA LEU A 342 27.12 29.08 -17.53
C LEU A 342 28.31 28.34 -16.88
N GLY A 343 28.44 27.05 -17.07
CA GLY A 343 29.49 26.22 -16.43
C GLY A 343 29.27 26.00 -14.93
N GLN A 344 28.02 26.09 -14.46
CA GLN A 344 27.67 25.88 -13.05
C GLN A 344 27.69 24.37 -12.72
N GLY A 345 28.46 23.98 -11.71
CA GLY A 345 28.64 22.59 -11.34
C GLY A 345 29.36 21.74 -12.43
N GLY A 346 30.14 22.37 -13.30
CA GLY A 346 30.89 21.71 -14.35
C GLY A 346 31.55 22.71 -15.30
N SER A 347 32.07 22.23 -16.42
CA SER A 347 32.59 23.09 -17.49
C SER A 347 31.46 23.55 -18.43
N ILE A 348 31.63 24.72 -19.06
CA ILE A 348 30.74 25.21 -20.11
C ILE A 348 30.63 24.18 -21.23
N ASN A 349 29.39 23.81 -21.57
CA ASN A 349 29.09 22.85 -22.63
C ASN A 349 27.86 23.27 -23.44
N LEU A 350 28.03 24.15 -24.41
CA LEU A 350 26.95 24.69 -25.24
C LEU A 350 26.21 23.61 -26.06
N LYS A 351 26.90 22.53 -26.42
CA LYS A 351 26.24 21.41 -27.12
C LYS A 351 25.24 20.70 -26.22
N GLN A 352 25.61 20.44 -24.99
CA GLN A 352 24.76 19.79 -24.00
C GLN A 352 23.65 20.74 -23.53
N ALA A 353 23.94 22.03 -23.38
CA ALA A 353 22.93 23.07 -23.10
C ALA A 353 21.81 23.03 -24.14
N ARG A 354 22.16 23.05 -25.43
CA ARG A 354 21.17 22.95 -26.52
C ARG A 354 20.34 21.68 -26.47
N THR A 355 20.95 20.54 -26.09
CA THR A 355 20.23 19.28 -25.95
C THR A 355 19.19 19.37 -24.84
N TRP A 356 19.56 19.92 -23.68
CA TRP A 356 18.65 20.06 -22.56
C TRP A 356 17.52 21.03 -22.85
N PHE A 357 17.78 22.18 -23.46
CA PHE A 357 16.73 23.13 -23.88
C PHE A 357 15.78 22.48 -24.89
N GLY A 358 16.28 21.67 -25.83
CA GLY A 358 15.43 20.92 -26.74
C GLY A 358 14.51 19.92 -26.05
N LEU A 359 15.01 19.22 -25.02
CA LEU A 359 14.19 18.31 -24.21
C LEU A 359 13.16 19.09 -23.41
N ALA A 360 13.52 20.17 -22.75
CA ALA A 360 12.63 21.04 -22.01
C ALA A 360 11.47 21.55 -22.87
N CYS A 361 11.79 22.05 -24.07
CA CYS A 361 10.77 22.50 -25.04
C CYS A 361 9.81 21.36 -25.44
N ASN A 362 10.33 20.16 -25.72
CA ASN A 362 9.52 19.00 -26.07
C ASN A 362 8.61 18.54 -24.92
N ASN A 363 9.04 18.74 -23.68
CA ASN A 363 8.29 18.40 -22.47
C ASN A 363 7.42 19.56 -21.93
N GLY A 364 7.28 20.62 -22.71
CA GLY A 364 6.29 21.68 -22.46
C GLY A 364 6.82 22.95 -21.79
N HIS A 365 8.12 23.10 -21.62
CA HIS A 365 8.71 24.38 -21.22
C HIS A 365 8.52 25.42 -22.34
N LYS A 366 7.98 26.61 -22.01
CA LYS A 366 7.52 27.58 -23.00
C LYS A 366 8.44 28.80 -23.19
N GLU A 367 9.59 28.84 -22.53
CA GLU A 367 10.55 29.97 -22.61
C GLU A 367 11.77 29.70 -23.47
#